data_d180a6acf74b0bc8777611a418dfdfb2
#
_entry.id   d180a6acf74b0bc8777611a418dfdfb2
#
_cell.length_a   1.000
_cell.length_b   1.000
_cell.length_c   1.000
_cell.angle_alpha   90.00
_cell.angle_beta   90.00
_cell.angle_gamma   90.00
#
_symmetry.space_group_name_H-M   'P 1'
#
loop_
_entity.id
_entity.type
_entity.pdbx_description
1 polymer ?
#
loop_
_entity_poly.entity_id
_entity_poly.type
_entity_poly.pdbx_seq_one_letter_code
_entity_poly.pdbx_strand_id
1 'polypeptide(L)'
;MNDLSYTAKVFKTVWVSDVHLGTKGSRAKEFLEFLKTIECEKIFLVGDIVDGWQLSKRWYWPQTHNDVVQKILEKAKRGTEIIFIPGNHDELARDFIGLTMGGIKVKDDDVHHTVDGKKFWVVHGDLFDNVIQHARWLAYIGDWAYVFLLKINAVFNAIRRLFKLPYWSLSQYLKSKVKLAVSFMSAFEKSIATETRRRGCDGVICGHIHKAEMKTVEDILYANDGDWVESMTALVENLDGKLEIIEWAKTKGRLAPVESAK
;
A
#
# COMPACT_ATOMS: atom_id res chain seq x y z
N MET A 1 -10.02 38.32 9.22
CA MET A 1 -9.10 37.22 9.56
C MET A 1 -9.96 36.06 9.95
N ASN A 2 -10.20 35.14 9.02
CA ASN A 2 -11.01 33.94 9.28
C ASN A 2 -10.10 32.88 9.90
N ASP A 3 -10.31 32.71 11.19
CA ASP A 3 -9.72 31.61 11.97
C ASP A 3 -10.38 30.30 11.53
N LEU A 4 -9.84 29.67 10.49
CA LEU A 4 -10.21 28.32 10.09
C LEU A 4 -9.50 27.37 11.06
N SER A 5 -10.12 27.10 12.19
CA SER A 5 -9.72 25.99 13.08
C SER A 5 -9.90 24.67 12.34
N TYR A 6 -8.82 24.22 11.73
CA TYR A 6 -8.79 22.91 11.07
C TYR A 6 -8.66 21.81 12.14
N THR A 7 -9.74 21.06 12.34
CA THR A 7 -9.72 19.91 13.23
C THR A 7 -9.03 18.73 12.55
N ALA A 8 -7.99 18.21 13.21
CA ALA A 8 -7.35 16.96 12.82
C ALA A 8 -8.41 15.84 12.72
N LYS A 9 -8.32 15.02 11.69
CA LYS A 9 -9.19 13.86 11.61
C LYS A 9 -8.67 12.78 12.56
N VAL A 10 -9.52 12.37 13.50
CA VAL A 10 -9.17 11.40 14.54
C VAL A 10 -9.68 10.03 14.12
N PHE A 11 -8.79 9.05 14.17
CA PHE A 11 -9.09 7.65 13.88
C PHE A 11 -8.76 6.75 15.07
N LYS A 12 -9.36 5.58 15.13
CA LYS A 12 -8.95 4.52 16.06
C LYS A 12 -7.62 3.92 15.61
N THR A 13 -7.58 3.44 14.37
CA THR A 13 -6.42 2.77 13.80
C THR A 13 -6.22 3.20 12.33
N VAL A 14 -4.97 3.23 11.89
CA VAL A 14 -4.58 3.54 10.51
C VAL A 14 -3.61 2.46 10.01
N TRP A 15 -3.83 1.96 8.80
CA TRP A 15 -2.93 1.04 8.10
C TRP A 15 -2.41 1.70 6.84
N VAL A 16 -1.11 1.60 6.63
CA VAL A 16 -0.40 2.10 5.45
C VAL A 16 0.69 1.11 5.05
N SER A 17 0.85 0.88 3.78
CA SER A 17 1.90 0.04 3.20
C SER A 17 2.52 0.69 1.98
N ASP A 18 3.53 0.03 1.40
CA ASP A 18 4.04 0.30 0.07
C ASP A 18 4.41 1.79 -0.15
N VAL A 19 5.14 2.37 0.82
CA VAL A 19 5.62 3.76 0.78
C VAL A 19 6.90 3.88 -0.05
N HIS A 20 7.73 2.82 -0.04
CA HIS A 20 8.98 2.70 -0.79
C HIS A 20 9.93 3.90 -0.62
N LEU A 21 10.14 4.34 0.63
CA LEU A 21 11.19 5.33 0.93
C LEU A 21 12.53 4.79 0.46
N GLY A 22 13.33 5.62 -0.20
CA GLY A 22 14.56 5.19 -0.89
C GLY A 22 14.41 5.14 -2.40
N THR A 23 13.21 5.37 -2.94
CA THR A 23 12.94 5.44 -4.37
C THR A 23 12.47 6.82 -4.81
N LYS A 24 12.64 7.13 -6.09
CA LYS A 24 12.09 8.36 -6.70
C LYS A 24 10.58 8.28 -6.91
N GLY A 25 10.01 7.08 -6.90
CA GLY A 25 8.57 6.84 -7.07
C GLY A 25 7.77 7.11 -5.81
N SER A 26 8.41 7.07 -4.65
CA SER A 26 7.75 7.33 -3.36
C SER A 26 7.10 8.71 -3.31
N ARG A 27 5.85 8.75 -2.91
CA ARG A 27 5.08 9.99 -2.64
C ARG A 27 5.30 10.45 -1.20
N ALA A 28 6.56 10.44 -0.76
CA ALA A 28 6.95 10.74 0.62
C ALA A 28 6.44 12.10 1.11
N LYS A 29 6.35 13.12 0.23
CA LYS A 29 5.81 14.43 0.58
C LYS A 29 4.32 14.35 0.92
N GLU A 30 3.56 13.69 0.08
CA GLU A 30 2.13 13.49 0.25
C GLU A 30 1.84 12.61 1.48
N PHE A 31 2.66 11.59 1.70
CA PHE A 31 2.57 10.74 2.89
C PHE A 31 2.88 11.50 4.18
N LEU A 32 3.90 12.35 4.17
CA LEU A 32 4.21 13.24 5.29
C LEU A 32 3.05 14.20 5.60
N GLU A 33 2.45 14.80 4.56
CA GLU A 33 1.27 15.67 4.71
C GLU A 33 0.11 14.89 5.35
N PHE A 34 -0.17 13.67 4.88
CA PHE A 34 -1.18 12.79 5.47
C PHE A 34 -0.89 12.54 6.96
N LEU A 35 0.32 12.10 7.31
CA LEU A 35 0.70 11.85 8.70
C LEU A 35 0.56 13.08 9.61
N LYS A 36 0.70 14.30 9.07
CA LYS A 36 0.52 15.56 9.80
C LYS A 36 -0.94 15.90 10.04
N THR A 37 -1.85 15.41 9.20
CA THR A 37 -3.29 15.75 9.27
C THR A 37 -4.13 14.77 10.06
N ILE A 38 -3.57 13.64 10.47
CA ILE A 38 -4.28 12.60 11.22
C ILE A 38 -3.78 12.50 12.66
N GLU A 39 -4.70 12.19 13.57
CA GLU A 39 -4.40 11.66 14.89
C GLU A 39 -5.07 10.29 15.06
N CYS A 40 -4.39 9.36 15.73
CA CYS A 40 -4.91 8.01 15.93
C CYS A 40 -4.27 7.33 17.13
N GLU A 41 -4.94 6.34 17.68
CA GLU A 41 -4.41 5.54 18.77
C GLU A 41 -3.33 4.56 18.28
N LYS A 42 -3.51 4.02 17.07
CA LYS A 42 -2.62 3.00 16.51
C LYS A 42 -2.31 3.22 15.03
N ILE A 43 -1.08 2.96 14.62
CA ILE A 43 -0.65 2.90 13.22
C ILE A 43 0.01 1.56 12.95
N PHE A 44 -0.45 0.88 11.91
CA PHE A 44 0.26 -0.24 11.32
C PHE A 44 1.01 0.24 10.07
N LEU A 45 2.31 -0.02 10.04
CA LEU A 45 3.16 0.12 8.86
C LEU A 45 3.27 -1.30 8.26
N VAL A 46 2.48 -1.56 7.21
CA VAL A 46 2.20 -2.91 6.71
C VAL A 46 3.12 -3.27 5.54
N GLY A 47 4.42 -3.15 5.77
CA GLY A 47 5.48 -3.57 4.85
C GLY A 47 5.78 -2.60 3.71
N ASP A 48 6.95 -2.80 3.12
CA ASP A 48 7.48 -2.03 2.01
C ASP A 48 7.53 -0.50 2.31
N ILE A 49 7.82 -0.16 3.57
CA ILE A 49 7.96 1.23 4.02
C ILE A 49 9.28 1.80 3.52
N VAL A 50 10.36 1.02 3.60
CA VAL A 50 11.69 1.39 3.10
C VAL A 50 12.12 0.41 2.01
N ASP A 51 12.47 0.91 0.84
CA ASP A 51 12.95 0.06 -0.25
C ASP A 51 14.45 -0.25 -0.12
N GLY A 52 14.76 -1.24 0.70
CA GLY A 52 16.12 -1.74 0.91
C GLY A 52 16.76 -2.28 -0.37
N TRP A 53 15.98 -2.86 -1.28
CA TRP A 53 16.48 -3.37 -2.55
C TRP A 53 17.00 -2.27 -3.49
N GLN A 54 16.33 -1.13 -3.53
CA GLN A 54 16.79 0.02 -4.32
C GLN A 54 17.96 0.73 -3.63
N LEU A 55 17.89 0.90 -2.31
CA LEU A 55 18.95 1.52 -1.54
C LEU A 55 20.27 0.75 -1.61
N SER A 56 20.22 -0.60 -1.66
CA SER A 56 21.41 -1.44 -1.84
C SER A 56 22.08 -1.27 -3.21
N LYS A 57 21.30 -0.93 -4.25
CA LYS A 57 21.81 -0.69 -5.62
C LYS A 57 22.30 0.74 -5.81
N ARG A 58 21.55 1.71 -5.27
CA ARG A 58 21.84 3.12 -5.38
C ARG A 58 21.22 3.88 -4.22
N TRP A 59 22.03 4.55 -3.43
CA TRP A 59 21.57 5.41 -2.35
C TRP A 59 20.77 6.60 -2.89
N TYR A 60 19.50 6.71 -2.45
CA TYR A 60 18.63 7.85 -2.71
C TYR A 60 17.81 8.13 -1.47
N TRP A 61 18.18 9.16 -0.71
CA TRP A 61 17.50 9.49 0.56
C TRP A 61 17.38 11.02 0.71
N PRO A 62 16.40 11.65 0.03
CA PRO A 62 16.16 13.08 0.17
C PRO A 62 15.61 13.43 1.57
N GLN A 63 15.69 14.70 1.95
CA GLN A 63 15.26 15.19 3.27
C GLN A 63 13.81 14.80 3.60
N THR A 64 12.91 14.80 2.60
CA THR A 64 11.50 14.39 2.80
C THR A 64 11.34 12.98 3.33
N HIS A 65 12.24 12.02 2.97
CA HIS A 65 12.21 10.66 3.52
C HIS A 65 12.60 10.68 5.01
N ASN A 66 13.58 11.49 5.37
CA ASN A 66 13.97 11.71 6.75
C ASN A 66 12.83 12.31 7.58
N ASP A 67 12.13 13.29 7.01
CA ASP A 67 11.00 13.97 7.66
C ASP A 67 9.84 13.00 7.92
N VAL A 68 9.59 12.05 7.01
CA VAL A 68 8.61 10.96 7.21
C VAL A 68 8.98 10.10 8.42
N VAL A 69 10.23 9.63 8.46
CA VAL A 69 10.71 8.80 9.58
C VAL A 69 10.61 9.56 10.91
N GLN A 70 11.04 10.84 10.91
CA GLN A 70 10.93 11.69 12.09
C GLN A 70 9.48 11.86 12.55
N LYS A 71 8.53 12.05 11.60
CA LYS A 71 7.11 12.20 11.93
C LYS A 71 6.51 10.92 12.53
N ILE A 72 6.89 9.75 12.04
CA ILE A 72 6.48 8.46 12.62
C ILE A 72 7.01 8.34 14.06
N LEU A 73 8.29 8.62 14.28
CA LEU A 73 8.90 8.59 15.62
C LEU A 73 8.28 9.63 16.57
N GLU A 74 7.91 10.81 16.06
CA GLU A 74 7.20 11.84 16.84
C GLU A 74 5.83 11.33 17.32
N LYS A 75 5.06 10.68 16.42
CA LYS A 75 3.77 10.09 16.79
C LYS A 75 3.93 8.99 17.86
N ALA A 76 4.93 8.12 17.72
CA ALA A 76 5.26 7.12 18.75
C ALA A 76 5.56 7.77 20.12
N LYS A 77 6.36 8.83 20.13
CA LYS A 77 6.68 9.59 21.37
C LYS A 77 5.47 10.27 21.99
N ARG A 78 4.47 10.62 21.19
CA ARG A 78 3.20 11.21 21.66
C ARG A 78 2.19 10.18 22.15
N GLY A 79 2.53 8.89 22.09
CA GLY A 79 1.70 7.81 22.61
C GLY A 79 0.89 7.04 21.59
N THR A 80 1.02 7.35 20.28
CA THR A 80 0.47 6.49 19.21
C THR A 80 1.21 5.16 19.23
N GLU A 81 0.48 4.05 19.35
CA GLU A 81 1.07 2.72 19.20
C GLU A 81 1.43 2.48 17.74
N ILE A 82 2.71 2.21 17.45
CA ILE A 82 3.17 1.95 16.09
C ILE A 82 3.68 0.52 15.98
N ILE A 83 3.11 -0.23 15.05
CA ILE A 83 3.50 -1.60 14.73
C ILE A 83 4.01 -1.63 13.29
N PHE A 84 5.22 -2.12 13.12
CA PHE A 84 5.82 -2.32 11.82
C PHE A 84 5.87 -3.82 11.48
N ILE A 85 5.26 -4.18 10.37
CA ILE A 85 5.26 -5.53 9.79
C ILE A 85 6.10 -5.44 8.52
N PRO A 86 7.31 -6.05 8.46
CA PRO A 86 8.18 -5.95 7.29
C PRO A 86 7.61 -6.63 6.06
N GLY A 87 7.78 -6.00 4.90
CA GLY A 87 7.53 -6.57 3.58
C GLY A 87 8.79 -7.16 2.94
N ASN A 88 8.70 -7.46 1.67
CA ASN A 88 9.84 -8.02 0.93
C ASN A 88 10.89 -6.98 0.53
N HIS A 89 10.52 -5.69 0.38
CA HIS A 89 11.51 -4.64 0.10
C HIS A 89 12.26 -4.16 1.34
N ASP A 90 11.72 -4.38 2.52
CA ASP A 90 12.33 -4.08 3.80
C ASP A 90 12.58 -5.35 4.64
N GLU A 91 12.82 -6.50 3.98
CA GLU A 91 13.02 -7.81 4.57
C GLU A 91 14.11 -7.87 5.66
N LEU A 92 15.13 -7.00 5.58
CA LEU A 92 16.17 -6.88 6.61
C LEU A 92 15.58 -6.52 7.99
N ALA A 93 14.42 -5.90 8.03
CA ALA A 93 13.75 -5.60 9.29
C ALA A 93 13.18 -6.84 9.97
N ARG A 94 13.08 -7.99 9.28
CA ARG A 94 12.65 -9.27 9.86
C ARG A 94 13.64 -9.81 10.88
N ASP A 95 14.91 -9.47 10.78
CA ASP A 95 15.92 -9.81 11.80
C ASP A 95 15.65 -9.13 13.16
N PHE A 96 14.77 -8.13 13.19
CA PHE A 96 14.40 -7.36 14.37
C PHE A 96 12.99 -7.67 14.91
N ILE A 97 12.35 -8.74 14.41
CA ILE A 97 11.03 -9.18 14.91
C ILE A 97 11.10 -9.43 16.43
N GLY A 98 10.09 -8.93 17.14
CA GLY A 98 10.00 -8.98 18.60
C GLY A 98 10.67 -7.82 19.33
N LEU A 99 11.43 -6.98 18.63
CA LEU A 99 12.07 -5.80 19.24
C LEU A 99 11.16 -4.56 19.14
N THR A 100 11.48 -3.59 20.01
CA THR A 100 10.89 -2.25 19.96
C THR A 100 12.00 -1.23 19.78
N MET A 101 11.97 -0.47 18.69
CA MET A 101 12.96 0.54 18.34
C MET A 101 12.30 1.91 18.18
N GLY A 102 12.72 2.91 18.98
CA GLY A 102 12.15 4.25 18.92
C GLY A 102 10.64 4.33 19.22
N GLY A 103 10.09 3.33 19.93
CA GLY A 103 8.66 3.20 20.20
C GLY A 103 7.88 2.44 19.13
N ILE A 104 8.56 1.95 18.08
CA ILE A 104 7.97 1.14 17.00
C ILE A 104 8.20 -0.34 17.32
N LYS A 105 7.13 -1.12 17.42
CA LYS A 105 7.17 -2.57 17.62
C LYS A 105 7.31 -3.28 16.28
N VAL A 106 8.32 -4.12 16.11
CA VAL A 106 8.51 -4.93 14.89
C VAL A 106 7.87 -6.30 15.11
N LYS A 107 6.94 -6.67 14.22
CA LYS A 107 6.23 -7.97 14.26
C LYS A 107 6.24 -8.60 12.87
N ASP A 108 6.15 -9.92 12.79
CA ASP A 108 6.00 -10.64 11.51
C ASP A 108 4.58 -10.47 10.94
N ASP A 109 3.60 -10.59 11.82
CA ASP A 109 2.18 -10.28 11.60
C ASP A 109 1.54 -9.84 12.92
N ASP A 110 0.27 -9.44 12.87
CA ASP A 110 -0.48 -9.12 14.09
C ASP A 110 -1.96 -9.47 13.92
N VAL A 111 -2.70 -9.50 15.02
CA VAL A 111 -4.16 -9.60 15.01
C VAL A 111 -4.72 -8.33 15.63
N HIS A 112 -5.42 -7.55 14.81
CA HIS A 112 -6.14 -6.36 15.25
C HIS A 112 -7.57 -6.72 15.62
N HIS A 113 -8.04 -6.20 16.75
CA HIS A 113 -9.43 -6.28 17.17
C HIS A 113 -10.09 -4.93 16.95
N THR A 114 -11.08 -4.91 16.06
CA THR A 114 -11.86 -3.70 15.79
C THR A 114 -12.80 -3.37 16.95
N VAL A 115 -13.30 -2.14 16.99
CA VAL A 115 -14.24 -1.69 18.03
C VAL A 115 -15.51 -2.54 18.05
N ASP A 116 -15.96 -3.04 16.91
CA ASP A 116 -17.12 -3.96 16.79
C ASP A 116 -16.79 -5.43 17.12
N GLY A 117 -15.56 -5.70 17.59
CA GLY A 117 -15.14 -7.01 18.10
C GLY A 117 -14.66 -8.01 17.06
N LYS A 118 -14.58 -7.63 15.78
CA LYS A 118 -14.03 -8.49 14.74
C LYS A 118 -12.50 -8.59 14.85
N LYS A 119 -11.97 -9.74 14.42
CA LYS A 119 -10.53 -10.04 14.40
C LYS A 119 -10.01 -9.94 12.98
N PHE A 120 -9.06 -9.04 12.76
CA PHE A 120 -8.38 -8.90 11.48
C PHE A 120 -6.93 -9.35 11.61
N TRP A 121 -6.53 -10.30 10.78
CA TRP A 121 -5.13 -10.62 10.59
C TRP A 121 -4.47 -9.52 9.78
N VAL A 122 -3.36 -8.96 10.29
CA VAL A 122 -2.59 -7.90 9.63
C VAL A 122 -1.26 -8.48 9.18
N VAL A 123 -1.00 -8.43 7.89
CA VAL A 123 0.20 -9.02 7.26
C VAL A 123 0.52 -8.25 5.99
N HIS A 124 1.80 -8.16 5.59
CA HIS A 124 2.12 -7.48 4.33
C HIS A 124 1.52 -8.20 3.12
N GLY A 125 1.72 -9.51 2.98
CA GLY A 125 1.15 -10.32 1.92
C GLY A 125 2.17 -11.01 1.01
N ASP A 126 3.43 -10.63 1.06
CA ASP A 126 4.52 -11.18 0.24
C ASP A 126 4.76 -12.69 0.44
N LEU A 127 4.34 -13.27 1.58
CA LEU A 127 4.36 -14.72 1.81
C LEU A 127 3.57 -15.51 0.76
N PHE A 128 2.65 -14.86 0.04
CA PHE A 128 1.86 -15.45 -1.04
C PHE A 128 2.45 -15.20 -2.43
N ASP A 129 3.67 -14.66 -2.53
CA ASP A 129 4.35 -14.31 -3.79
C ASP A 129 4.54 -15.48 -4.74
N ASN A 130 4.67 -16.71 -4.23
CA ASN A 130 4.73 -17.90 -5.09
C ASN A 130 3.50 -18.05 -6.00
N VAL A 131 2.36 -17.45 -5.59
CA VAL A 131 1.14 -17.36 -6.36
C VAL A 131 1.17 -16.17 -7.34
N ILE A 132 1.99 -15.12 -7.05
CA ILE A 132 1.96 -13.84 -7.75
C ILE A 132 3.20 -13.57 -8.61
N GLN A 133 4.28 -14.34 -8.48
CA GLN A 133 5.61 -14.04 -9.06
C GLN A 133 5.62 -13.54 -10.53
N HIS A 134 4.56 -13.77 -11.28
CA HIS A 134 4.45 -13.37 -12.69
C HIS A 134 3.54 -12.15 -12.93
N ALA A 135 2.84 -11.62 -11.92
CA ALA A 135 1.85 -10.55 -12.11
C ALA A 135 2.39 -9.13 -11.83
N ARG A 136 3.35 -8.97 -10.92
CA ARG A 136 3.82 -7.65 -10.47
C ARG A 136 4.40 -6.77 -11.59
N TRP A 137 5.25 -7.32 -12.44
CA TRP A 137 5.83 -6.55 -13.55
C TRP A 137 4.82 -6.25 -14.66
N LEU A 138 3.72 -7.02 -14.73
CA LEU A 138 2.63 -6.81 -15.70
C LEU A 138 1.72 -5.63 -15.34
N ALA A 139 1.48 -5.38 -14.07
CA ALA A 139 0.72 -4.21 -13.62
C ALA A 139 1.51 -2.91 -13.88
N TYR A 140 2.81 -2.88 -13.58
CA TYR A 140 3.69 -1.74 -13.88
C TYR A 140 3.82 -1.40 -15.37
N ILE A 141 3.66 -2.39 -16.24
CA ILE A 141 3.65 -2.17 -17.70
C ILE A 141 2.26 -1.69 -18.18
N GLY A 142 1.19 -1.87 -17.37
CA GLY A 142 -0.18 -1.70 -17.82
C GLY A 142 -0.52 -0.31 -18.35
N ASP A 143 -0.30 0.73 -17.60
CA ASP A 143 -0.82 2.06 -17.95
C ASP A 143 0.10 2.84 -18.91
N TRP A 144 1.39 2.92 -18.64
CA TRP A 144 2.32 3.62 -19.53
C TRP A 144 2.52 2.89 -20.86
N ALA A 145 2.66 1.57 -20.79
CA ALA A 145 2.76 0.73 -21.98
C ALA A 145 1.48 0.71 -22.81
N TYR A 146 0.29 0.81 -22.20
CA TYR A 146 -0.96 0.83 -22.95
C TYR A 146 -1.05 2.01 -23.92
N VAL A 147 -0.79 3.24 -23.45
CA VAL A 147 -0.83 4.44 -24.29
C VAL A 147 0.31 4.44 -25.31
N PHE A 148 1.50 4.04 -24.92
CA PHE A 148 2.67 3.91 -25.79
C PHE A 148 2.49 2.81 -26.84
N LEU A 149 1.96 1.67 -26.45
CA LEU A 149 1.71 0.52 -27.31
C LEU A 149 0.57 0.77 -28.32
N LEU A 150 -0.46 1.56 -27.97
CA LEU A 150 -1.49 1.96 -28.96
C LEU A 150 -0.90 2.82 -30.07
N LYS A 151 0.01 3.74 -29.74
CA LYS A 151 0.72 4.56 -30.74
C LYS A 151 1.66 3.70 -31.60
N ILE A 152 2.41 2.77 -30.98
CA ILE A 152 3.29 1.85 -31.70
C ILE A 152 2.51 0.85 -32.56
N ASN A 153 1.34 0.38 -32.13
CA ASN A 153 0.57 -0.60 -32.88
C ASN A 153 0.19 -0.11 -34.27
N ALA A 154 -0.15 1.17 -34.41
CA ALA A 154 -0.47 1.77 -35.72
C ALA A 154 0.77 1.80 -36.66
N VAL A 155 1.91 2.26 -36.11
CA VAL A 155 3.18 2.32 -36.83
C VAL A 155 3.70 0.90 -37.13
N PHE A 156 3.66 0.00 -36.15
CA PHE A 156 4.09 -1.38 -36.31
C PHE A 156 3.31 -2.15 -37.35
N ASN A 157 1.99 -2.01 -37.37
CA ASN A 157 1.17 -2.64 -38.41
C ASN A 157 1.31 -1.98 -39.80
N ALA A 158 1.66 -0.70 -39.86
CA ALA A 158 2.02 -0.05 -41.13
C ALA A 158 3.32 -0.65 -41.70
N ILE A 159 4.33 -0.84 -40.87
CA ILE A 159 5.60 -1.50 -41.25
C ILE A 159 5.35 -2.96 -41.64
N ARG A 160 4.56 -3.71 -40.88
CA ARG A 160 4.20 -5.11 -41.21
C ARG A 160 3.52 -5.25 -42.56
N ARG A 161 2.65 -4.28 -42.92
CA ARG A 161 2.03 -4.23 -44.28
C ARG A 161 3.07 -4.06 -45.37
N LEU A 162 4.11 -3.25 -45.15
CA LEU A 162 5.19 -3.05 -46.12
C LEU A 162 5.92 -4.39 -46.40
N PHE A 163 6.04 -5.24 -45.40
CA PHE A 163 6.68 -6.57 -45.49
C PHE A 163 5.69 -7.71 -45.79
N LYS A 164 4.43 -7.40 -46.14
CA LYS A 164 3.36 -8.38 -46.43
C LYS A 164 3.11 -9.38 -45.25
N LEU A 165 3.40 -8.97 -44.02
CA LEU A 165 3.16 -9.78 -42.84
C LEU A 165 1.70 -9.61 -42.36
N PRO A 166 1.09 -10.67 -41.78
CA PRO A 166 -0.29 -10.61 -41.31
C PRO A 166 -0.43 -9.61 -40.16
N TYR A 167 -1.64 -9.05 -40.05
CA TYR A 167 -1.97 -8.11 -38.96
C TYR A 167 -1.75 -8.74 -37.61
N TRP A 168 -1.12 -8.03 -36.67
CA TRP A 168 -0.92 -8.46 -35.30
C TRP A 168 -1.71 -7.55 -34.36
N SER A 169 -2.59 -8.16 -33.54
CA SER A 169 -3.44 -7.42 -32.63
C SER A 169 -2.81 -7.26 -31.26
N LEU A 170 -2.29 -6.08 -30.99
CA LEU A 170 -1.82 -5.70 -29.67
C LEU A 170 -2.92 -5.76 -28.62
N SER A 171 -4.17 -5.43 -28.99
CA SER A 171 -5.32 -5.51 -28.08
C SER A 171 -5.59 -6.94 -27.59
N GLN A 172 -5.39 -7.94 -28.44
CA GLN A 172 -5.56 -9.34 -28.07
C GLN A 172 -4.45 -9.81 -27.11
N TYR A 173 -3.21 -9.38 -27.36
CA TYR A 173 -2.08 -9.63 -26.46
C TYR A 173 -2.32 -8.99 -25.06
N LEU A 174 -2.74 -7.72 -25.04
CA LEU A 174 -3.07 -7.02 -23.78
C LEU A 174 -4.22 -7.68 -23.02
N LYS A 175 -5.30 -8.08 -23.71
CA LYS A 175 -6.42 -8.81 -23.08
C LYS A 175 -5.94 -10.10 -22.41
N SER A 176 -5.04 -10.84 -23.03
CA SER A 176 -4.48 -12.06 -22.42
C SER A 176 -3.65 -11.76 -21.17
N LYS A 177 -2.87 -10.67 -21.18
CA LYS A 177 -2.05 -10.23 -20.04
C LYS A 177 -2.89 -9.70 -18.88
N VAL A 178 -3.91 -8.88 -19.18
CA VAL A 178 -4.88 -8.40 -18.17
C VAL A 178 -5.62 -9.59 -17.54
N LYS A 179 -6.08 -10.55 -18.34
CA LYS A 179 -6.74 -11.75 -17.83
C LYS A 179 -5.81 -12.55 -16.89
N LEU A 180 -4.53 -12.66 -17.24
CA LEU A 180 -3.54 -13.33 -16.40
C LEU A 180 -3.36 -12.58 -15.07
N ALA A 181 -3.17 -11.25 -15.09
CA ALA A 181 -3.03 -10.43 -13.89
C ALA A 181 -4.26 -10.55 -12.97
N VAL A 182 -5.47 -10.47 -13.53
CA VAL A 182 -6.71 -10.65 -12.75
C VAL A 182 -6.80 -12.05 -12.14
N SER A 183 -6.38 -13.09 -12.88
CA SER A 183 -6.36 -14.47 -12.36
C SER A 183 -5.39 -14.61 -11.19
N PHE A 184 -4.21 -13.99 -11.27
CA PHE A 184 -3.23 -14.00 -10.17
C PHE A 184 -3.72 -13.24 -8.94
N MET A 185 -4.31 -12.04 -9.13
CA MET A 185 -4.90 -11.29 -8.02
C MET A 185 -5.98 -12.11 -7.31
N SER A 186 -6.87 -12.77 -8.07
CA SER A 186 -7.90 -13.64 -7.51
C SER A 186 -7.32 -14.84 -6.75
N ALA A 187 -6.21 -15.42 -7.24
CA ALA A 187 -5.53 -16.51 -6.56
C ALA A 187 -4.87 -16.06 -5.25
N PHE A 188 -4.24 -14.87 -5.25
CA PHE A 188 -3.70 -14.26 -4.04
C PHE A 188 -4.78 -14.05 -2.98
N GLU A 189 -5.87 -13.38 -3.37
CA GLU A 189 -6.98 -13.07 -2.48
C GLU A 189 -7.59 -14.34 -1.86
N LYS A 190 -7.75 -15.41 -2.64
CA LYS A 190 -8.21 -16.70 -2.14
C LYS A 190 -7.23 -17.37 -1.19
N SER A 191 -5.93 -17.31 -1.52
CA SER A 191 -4.88 -17.92 -0.69
C SER A 191 -4.80 -17.22 0.68
N ILE A 192 -4.81 -15.89 0.69
CA ILE A 192 -4.76 -15.13 1.94
C ILE A 192 -6.05 -15.28 2.74
N ALA A 193 -7.22 -15.34 2.10
CA ALA A 193 -8.51 -15.59 2.76
C ALA A 193 -8.55 -17.00 3.40
N THR A 194 -8.02 -18.00 2.72
CA THR A 194 -7.93 -19.37 3.25
C THR A 194 -7.04 -19.40 4.51
N GLU A 195 -5.89 -18.77 4.48
CA GLU A 195 -5.00 -18.67 5.64
C GLU A 195 -5.63 -17.89 6.80
N THR A 196 -6.33 -16.78 6.47
CA THR A 196 -7.06 -15.96 7.45
C THR A 196 -8.11 -16.79 8.19
N ARG A 197 -8.88 -17.61 7.46
CA ARG A 197 -9.86 -18.53 8.05
C ARG A 197 -9.18 -19.56 8.95
N ARG A 198 -8.05 -20.13 8.52
CA ARG A 198 -7.27 -21.09 9.32
C ARG A 198 -6.79 -20.48 10.65
N ARG A 199 -6.52 -19.19 10.67
CA ARG A 199 -6.13 -18.43 11.87
C ARG A 199 -7.31 -18.05 12.76
N GLY A 200 -8.54 -18.32 12.34
CA GLY A 200 -9.75 -17.96 13.10
C GLY A 200 -10.01 -16.46 13.15
N CYS A 201 -9.64 -15.74 12.08
CA CYS A 201 -9.90 -14.32 11.92
C CYS A 201 -11.08 -14.09 10.98
N ASP A 202 -11.83 -12.99 11.22
CA ASP A 202 -12.99 -12.58 10.44
C ASP A 202 -12.59 -11.85 9.15
N GLY A 203 -11.38 -11.30 9.12
CA GLY A 203 -10.86 -10.57 7.98
C GLY A 203 -9.34 -10.50 7.96
N VAL A 204 -8.82 -9.96 6.87
CA VAL A 204 -7.39 -9.68 6.67
C VAL A 204 -7.19 -8.26 6.19
N ILE A 205 -6.15 -7.62 6.69
CA ILE A 205 -5.65 -6.32 6.23
C ILE A 205 -4.24 -6.55 5.70
N CYS A 206 -4.02 -6.15 4.44
CA CYS A 206 -2.72 -6.32 3.78
C CYS A 206 -2.42 -5.17 2.81
N GLY A 207 -1.17 -5.13 2.33
CA GLY A 207 -0.68 -4.27 1.26
C GLY A 207 -0.24 -5.07 0.04
N HIS A 208 1.02 -4.87 -0.41
CA HIS A 208 1.79 -5.67 -1.36
C HIS A 208 1.33 -5.64 -2.81
N ILE A 209 0.04 -5.74 -3.11
CA ILE A 209 -0.46 -5.74 -4.50
C ILE A 209 -0.81 -4.34 -5.03
N HIS A 210 -0.56 -3.30 -4.26
CA HIS A 210 -0.76 -1.88 -4.62
C HIS A 210 -2.17 -1.56 -5.12
N LYS A 211 -3.18 -2.26 -4.61
CA LYS A 211 -4.57 -2.05 -5.01
C LYS A 211 -5.47 -1.89 -3.80
N ALA A 212 -5.77 -0.65 -3.46
CA ALA A 212 -6.71 -0.35 -2.39
C ALA A 212 -8.10 -0.90 -2.69
N GLU A 213 -8.56 -1.85 -1.89
CA GLU A 213 -9.85 -2.50 -2.10
C GLU A 213 -10.37 -3.12 -0.80
N MET A 214 -11.68 -3.03 -0.58
CA MET A 214 -12.36 -3.78 0.47
C MET A 214 -13.48 -4.61 -0.15
N LYS A 215 -13.48 -5.92 0.11
CA LYS A 215 -14.49 -6.85 -0.38
C LYS A 215 -14.55 -8.11 0.46
N THR A 216 -15.59 -8.91 0.30
CA THR A 216 -15.65 -10.25 0.88
C THR A 216 -15.12 -11.27 -0.11
N VAL A 217 -14.19 -12.12 0.35
CA VAL A 217 -13.60 -13.23 -0.39
C VAL A 217 -13.86 -14.50 0.42
N GLU A 218 -14.71 -15.39 -0.06
CA GLU A 218 -15.04 -16.65 0.61
C GLU A 218 -15.36 -16.48 2.12
N ASP A 219 -16.26 -15.57 2.48
CA ASP A 219 -16.68 -15.20 3.85
C ASP A 219 -15.67 -14.40 4.68
N ILE A 220 -14.46 -14.18 4.17
CA ILE A 220 -13.42 -13.37 4.82
C ILE A 220 -13.50 -11.94 4.30
N LEU A 221 -13.50 -10.96 5.19
CA LEU A 221 -13.38 -9.57 4.82
C LEU A 221 -11.92 -9.27 4.43
N TYR A 222 -11.68 -9.12 3.14
CA TYR A 222 -10.40 -8.75 2.58
C TYR A 222 -10.32 -7.23 2.47
N ALA A 223 -9.27 -6.63 3.03
CA ALA A 223 -8.98 -5.22 2.91
C ALA A 223 -7.50 -5.03 2.52
N ASN A 224 -7.26 -4.29 1.45
CA ASN A 224 -5.93 -3.87 1.04
C ASN A 224 -5.85 -2.36 1.16
N ASP A 225 -4.82 -1.84 1.84
CA ASP A 225 -4.66 -0.42 2.12
C ASP A 225 -4.07 0.38 0.93
N GLY A 226 -3.60 -0.34 -0.11
CA GLY A 226 -3.09 0.25 -1.35
C GLY A 226 -1.61 0.59 -1.29
N ASP A 227 -1.22 1.81 -1.68
CA ASP A 227 0.17 2.22 -1.77
C ASP A 227 0.36 3.76 -1.68
N TRP A 228 1.62 4.19 -1.48
CA TRP A 228 2.05 5.59 -1.51
C TRP A 228 3.04 5.87 -2.66
N VAL A 229 2.89 5.15 -3.77
CA VAL A 229 3.63 5.35 -5.03
C VAL A 229 2.69 5.92 -6.10
N GLU A 230 1.53 5.28 -6.28
CA GLU A 230 0.55 5.62 -7.32
C GLU A 230 -0.78 6.09 -6.73
N SER A 231 -1.42 5.28 -5.88
CA SER A 231 -2.78 5.51 -5.41
C SER A 231 -2.88 6.51 -4.24
N MET A 232 -1.86 6.61 -3.39
CA MET A 232 -1.83 7.44 -2.19
C MET A 232 -3.04 7.16 -1.28
N THR A 233 -3.16 5.91 -0.86
CA THR A 233 -4.28 5.43 -0.06
C THR A 233 -3.84 4.96 1.33
N ALA A 234 -4.78 4.94 2.24
CA ALA A 234 -4.66 4.35 3.57
C ALA A 234 -5.97 3.70 3.96
N LEU A 235 -5.93 2.58 4.68
CA LEU A 235 -7.09 2.05 5.37
C LEU A 235 -7.16 2.67 6.76
N VAL A 236 -8.35 3.00 7.22
CA VAL A 236 -8.58 3.55 8.56
C VAL A 236 -9.75 2.86 9.24
N GLU A 237 -9.69 2.78 10.56
CA GLU A 237 -10.80 2.47 11.42
C GLU A 237 -11.26 3.76 12.11
N ASN A 238 -12.50 4.14 11.91
CA ASN A 238 -13.10 5.26 12.58
C ASN A 238 -13.36 4.94 14.05
N LEU A 239 -13.69 5.95 14.86
CA LEU A 239 -13.96 5.75 16.29
C LEU A 239 -15.20 4.87 16.57
N ASP A 240 -16.08 4.74 15.59
CA ASP A 240 -17.26 3.86 15.63
C ASP A 240 -16.97 2.42 15.15
N GLY A 241 -15.70 2.11 14.78
CA GLY A 241 -15.29 0.80 14.31
C GLY A 241 -15.48 0.56 12.81
N LYS A 242 -16.01 1.55 12.07
CA LYS A 242 -16.16 1.42 10.62
C LYS A 242 -14.81 1.52 9.91
N LEU A 243 -14.51 0.55 9.05
CA LEU A 243 -13.36 0.58 8.16
C LEU A 243 -13.66 1.41 6.91
N GLU A 244 -12.68 2.22 6.47
CA GLU A 244 -12.80 3.09 5.30
C GLU A 244 -11.44 3.21 4.60
N ILE A 245 -11.43 3.20 3.26
CA ILE A 245 -10.25 3.55 2.47
C ILE A 245 -10.25 5.07 2.24
N ILE A 246 -9.16 5.71 2.64
CA ILE A 246 -8.90 7.13 2.35
C ILE A 246 -8.05 7.23 1.09
N GLU A 247 -8.58 7.91 0.07
CA GLU A 247 -7.82 8.31 -1.11
C GLU A 247 -7.30 9.74 -0.91
N TRP A 248 -6.03 9.88 -0.56
CA TRP A 248 -5.42 11.17 -0.21
C TRP A 248 -5.50 12.20 -1.34
N ALA A 249 -5.30 11.78 -2.58
CA ALA A 249 -5.39 12.67 -3.73
C ALA A 249 -6.76 13.36 -3.86
N LYS A 250 -7.85 12.68 -3.45
CA LYS A 250 -9.21 13.23 -3.48
C LYS A 250 -9.55 14.06 -2.24
N THR A 251 -8.81 13.87 -1.15
CA THR A 251 -9.09 14.52 0.15
C THR A 251 -8.19 15.70 0.45
N LYS A 252 -7.13 15.90 -0.32
CA LYS A 252 -6.09 16.94 -0.13
C LYS A 252 -6.61 18.38 0.01
N GLY A 253 -7.84 18.68 -0.35
CA GLY A 253 -8.48 19.97 -0.13
C GLY A 253 -9.42 20.02 1.08
N ARG A 254 -9.63 18.90 1.78
CA ARG A 254 -10.61 18.77 2.87
C ARG A 254 -9.98 18.48 4.24
N LEU A 255 -8.69 18.14 4.26
CA LEU A 255 -7.94 17.84 5.47
C LEU A 255 -6.79 18.86 5.58
N ALA A 256 -6.74 19.59 6.66
CA ALA A 256 -5.65 20.56 6.90
C ALA A 256 -4.70 20.06 8.01
N PRO A 257 -3.44 20.56 8.01
CA PRO A 257 -2.42 20.13 8.96
C PRO A 257 -2.80 20.45 10.41
N VAL A 258 -2.46 19.54 11.32
CA VAL A 258 -2.45 19.81 12.77
C VAL A 258 -1.24 20.72 13.05
N GLU A 259 -1.45 21.97 13.42
CA GLU A 259 -0.37 22.78 13.96
C GLU A 259 0.02 22.23 15.33
N SER A 260 1.31 21.95 15.52
CA SER A 260 1.88 21.54 16.79
C SER A 260 1.64 22.64 17.80
N ALA A 261 0.81 22.39 18.82
CA ALA A 261 0.83 23.22 20.02
C ALA A 261 2.25 23.21 20.59
N LYS A 262 2.82 24.42 20.70
CA LYS A 262 4.12 24.68 21.30
C LYS A 262 4.10 24.38 22.80
#